data_1f7ecf773b90434e321c38cea6f97dc5
#
_entry.id   1f7ecf773b90434e321c38cea6f97dc5
#
_cell.length_a   1.000
_cell.length_b   1.000
_cell.length_c   1.000
_cell.angle_alpha   90.00
_cell.angle_beta   90.00
_cell.angle_gamma   90.00
#
_symmetry.space_group_name_H-M   'P 1'
#
loop_
_entity.id
_entity.type
_entity.pdbx_description
1 polymer ?
#
loop_
_entity_poly.entity_id
_entity_poly.type
_entity_poly.pdbx_seq_one_letter_code
_entity_poly.pdbx_strand_id
1 'polypeptide(L)'
;MPNHIKVFLTSLILFLSACAQVPKEAIELSATVGRDLAEIRKSHIALVDLYYQRLFDDINNFIDDIYLPFQVQNTLSDAEIKKDLLDSIEKASRENESGSAQKEALEKIQIYLLEVTSEVESFRKERLKPVKEQYSILLKNINQAYDQIHYANSIVTGHLASVRKVHDTQDEILSKLDLNNFRTTLGKGLSELSDEIGNLTKLAKEKNQNIDEIINKFKELINAKKQ
;
A
#
# COMPACT_ATOMS: atom_id res chain seq x y z
N MET A 1 41.81 -0.58 -65.23
CA MET A 1 41.06 -1.33 -64.19
C MET A 1 39.56 -1.04 -64.36
N PRO A 2 38.72 -2.04 -64.55
CA PRO A 2 37.29 -1.83 -64.81
C PRO A 2 36.59 -1.16 -63.58
N ASN A 3 35.69 -0.25 -63.85
CA ASN A 3 34.98 0.54 -62.83
C ASN A 3 34.30 -0.31 -61.77
N HIS A 4 33.92 -1.53 -62.07
CA HIS A 4 33.33 -2.51 -61.15
C HIS A 4 34.24 -2.91 -59.98
N ILE A 5 35.58 -2.98 -60.22
CA ILE A 5 36.52 -3.31 -59.12
C ILE A 5 36.67 -2.12 -58.16
N LYS A 6 36.61 -0.87 -58.64
CA LYS A 6 36.68 0.32 -57.81
C LYS A 6 35.42 0.43 -56.92
N VAL A 7 34.23 0.15 -57.49
CA VAL A 7 32.95 0.18 -56.73
C VAL A 7 32.93 -0.94 -55.71
N PHE A 8 33.43 -2.13 -56.03
CA PHE A 8 33.50 -3.23 -55.07
C PHE A 8 34.48 -2.95 -53.94
N LEU A 9 35.62 -2.35 -54.21
CA LEU A 9 36.64 -1.98 -53.22
C LEU A 9 36.13 -0.86 -52.29
N THR A 10 35.46 0.14 -52.82
CA THR A 10 34.85 1.23 -51.99
C THR A 10 33.69 0.70 -51.14
N SER A 11 32.89 -0.22 -51.67
CA SER A 11 31.83 -0.87 -50.85
C SER A 11 32.43 -1.72 -49.74
N LEU A 12 33.51 -2.46 -49.98
CA LEU A 12 34.19 -3.28 -48.98
C LEU A 12 34.83 -2.42 -47.87
N ILE A 13 35.38 -1.26 -48.19
CA ILE A 13 35.96 -0.32 -47.22
C ILE A 13 34.84 0.31 -46.32
N LEU A 14 33.66 0.59 -46.90
CA LEU A 14 32.51 1.07 -46.16
C LEU A 14 31.94 0.03 -45.14
N PHE A 15 32.03 -1.27 -45.48
CA PHE A 15 31.66 -2.35 -44.57
C PHE A 15 32.67 -2.56 -43.43
N LEU A 16 33.95 -2.29 -43.64
CA LEU A 16 35.00 -2.41 -42.62
C LEU A 16 35.01 -1.28 -41.62
N SER A 17 34.46 -0.10 -41.95
CA SER A 17 34.31 1.04 -41.02
C SER A 17 33.09 0.95 -40.10
N ALA A 18 32.21 -0.05 -40.29
CA ALA A 18 31.04 -0.26 -39.46
C ALA A 18 31.31 -1.00 -38.13
N CYS A 19 32.56 -1.45 -37.87
CA CYS A 19 32.94 -1.95 -36.54
C CYS A 19 33.23 -0.79 -35.59
N ALA A 20 32.20 -0.03 -35.20
CA ALA A 20 32.33 0.92 -34.11
C ALA A 20 32.55 0.12 -32.80
N GLN A 21 33.77 0.20 -32.26
CA GLN A 21 34.05 -0.35 -30.93
C GLN A 21 33.15 0.31 -29.88
N VAL A 22 32.44 -0.51 -29.13
CA VAL A 22 31.69 -0.03 -27.96
C VAL A 22 32.69 0.53 -26.95
N PRO A 23 32.65 1.83 -26.59
CA PRO A 23 33.56 2.40 -25.62
C PRO A 23 33.47 1.67 -24.27
N LYS A 24 34.55 1.54 -23.52
CA LYS A 24 34.54 0.94 -22.18
C LYS A 24 33.59 1.68 -21.25
N GLU A 25 33.49 2.99 -21.42
CA GLU A 25 32.61 3.89 -20.71
C GLU A 25 31.11 3.52 -20.84
N ALA A 26 30.72 2.95 -21.98
CA ALA A 26 29.34 2.48 -22.19
C ALA A 26 28.99 1.26 -21.32
N ILE A 27 29.95 0.38 -21.04
CA ILE A 27 29.77 -0.77 -20.15
C ILE A 27 29.72 -0.29 -18.71
N GLU A 28 30.59 0.63 -18.33
CA GLU A 28 30.60 1.24 -16.99
C GLU A 28 29.30 2.02 -16.71
N LEU A 29 28.81 2.74 -17.71
CA LEU A 29 27.52 3.45 -17.63
C LEU A 29 26.37 2.46 -17.41
N SER A 30 26.31 1.37 -18.18
CA SER A 30 25.26 0.34 -18.02
C SER A 30 25.29 -0.31 -16.63
N ALA A 31 26.49 -0.59 -16.11
CA ALA A 31 26.66 -1.11 -14.75
C ALA A 31 26.22 -0.09 -13.67
N THR A 32 26.47 1.21 -13.91
CA THR A 32 26.03 2.30 -13.02
C THR A 32 24.52 2.43 -13.05
N VAL A 33 23.88 2.40 -14.23
CA VAL A 33 22.43 2.37 -14.37
C VAL A 33 21.81 1.21 -13.57
N GLY A 34 22.42 0.01 -13.61
CA GLY A 34 21.94 -1.12 -12.79
C GLY A 34 21.97 -0.86 -11.28
N ARG A 35 23.01 -0.17 -10.78
CA ARG A 35 23.11 0.23 -9.37
C ARG A 35 22.09 1.30 -9.00
N ASP A 36 21.96 2.31 -9.85
CA ASP A 36 21.02 3.42 -9.62
C ASP A 36 19.57 2.92 -9.62
N LEU A 37 19.22 1.99 -10.50
CA LEU A 37 17.91 1.32 -10.51
C LEU A 37 17.63 0.56 -9.20
N ALA A 38 18.64 -0.08 -8.60
CA ALA A 38 18.50 -0.75 -7.32
C ALA A 38 18.22 0.25 -6.18
N GLU A 39 18.84 1.42 -6.19
CA GLU A 39 18.56 2.48 -5.20
C GLU A 39 17.19 3.13 -5.42
N ILE A 40 16.78 3.34 -6.68
CA ILE A 40 15.44 3.82 -7.00
C ILE A 40 14.38 2.82 -6.53
N ARG A 41 14.59 1.50 -6.72
CA ARG A 41 13.71 0.44 -6.21
C ARG A 41 13.52 0.57 -4.70
N LYS A 42 14.60 0.71 -3.93
CA LYS A 42 14.53 0.88 -2.46
C LYS A 42 13.70 2.12 -2.09
N SER A 43 13.93 3.22 -2.80
CA SER A 43 13.21 4.47 -2.57
C SER A 43 11.70 4.35 -2.88
N HIS A 44 11.33 3.61 -3.93
CA HIS A 44 9.93 3.36 -4.26
C HIS A 44 9.26 2.46 -3.22
N ILE A 45 9.94 1.39 -2.77
CA ILE A 45 9.42 0.53 -1.70
C ILE A 45 9.22 1.35 -0.42
N ALA A 46 10.24 2.12 0.00
CA ALA A 46 10.14 2.95 1.21
C ALA A 46 8.99 3.99 1.13
N LEU A 47 8.75 4.56 -0.05
CA LEU A 47 7.63 5.48 -0.26
C LEU A 47 6.28 4.76 -0.11
N VAL A 48 6.13 3.57 -0.70
CA VAL A 48 4.92 2.75 -0.57
C VAL A 48 4.69 2.37 0.89
N ASP A 49 5.74 1.92 1.59
CA ASP A 49 5.67 1.57 3.00
C ASP A 49 5.18 2.76 3.84
N LEU A 50 5.72 3.94 3.60
CA LEU A 50 5.32 5.17 4.32
C LEU A 50 3.83 5.50 4.10
N TYR A 51 3.34 5.43 2.85
CA TYR A 51 1.95 5.73 2.54
C TYR A 51 0.98 4.70 3.13
N TYR A 52 1.31 3.41 3.02
CA TYR A 52 0.45 2.37 3.59
C TYR A 52 0.48 2.34 5.11
N GLN A 53 1.64 2.62 5.73
CA GLN A 53 1.72 2.77 7.19
C GLN A 53 0.78 3.88 7.67
N ARG A 54 0.85 5.07 7.05
CA ARG A 54 -0.06 6.17 7.36
C ARG A 54 -1.54 5.75 7.20
N LEU A 55 -1.87 5.06 6.11
CA LEU A 55 -3.22 4.60 5.85
C LEU A 55 -3.71 3.59 6.89
N PHE A 56 -2.85 2.67 7.33
CA PHE A 56 -3.16 1.75 8.42
C PHE A 56 -3.41 2.49 9.74
N ASP A 57 -2.59 3.48 10.03
CA ASP A 57 -2.73 4.31 11.23
C ASP A 57 -4.05 5.10 11.19
N ASP A 58 -4.39 5.73 10.05
CA ASP A 58 -5.64 6.47 9.87
C ASP A 58 -6.87 5.56 10.04
N ILE A 59 -6.85 4.34 9.49
CA ILE A 59 -7.92 3.35 9.65
C ILE A 59 -8.04 2.93 11.11
N ASN A 60 -6.93 2.63 11.78
CA ASN A 60 -6.94 2.24 13.18
C ASN A 60 -7.46 3.37 14.07
N ASN A 61 -6.97 4.60 13.86
CA ASN A 61 -7.42 5.77 14.61
C ASN A 61 -8.93 6.03 14.42
N PHE A 62 -9.46 5.85 13.19
CA PHE A 62 -10.90 5.96 12.97
C PHE A 62 -11.67 4.90 13.78
N ILE A 63 -11.18 3.68 13.79
CA ILE A 63 -11.83 2.59 14.52
C ILE A 63 -11.78 2.83 16.03
N ASP A 64 -10.63 3.24 16.54
CA ASP A 64 -10.43 3.45 17.98
C ASP A 64 -11.16 4.71 18.49
N ASP A 65 -11.10 5.81 17.73
CA ASP A 65 -11.65 7.09 18.15
C ASP A 65 -13.14 7.26 17.85
N ILE A 66 -13.68 6.56 16.83
CA ILE A 66 -15.03 6.76 16.33
C ILE A 66 -15.88 5.48 16.46
N TYR A 67 -15.41 4.37 15.86
CA TYR A 67 -16.22 3.16 15.79
C TYR A 67 -16.36 2.46 17.15
N LEU A 68 -15.29 2.37 17.94
CA LEU A 68 -15.32 1.79 19.28
C LEU A 68 -16.28 2.54 20.21
N PRO A 69 -16.23 3.88 20.39
CA PRO A 69 -17.21 4.61 21.19
C PRO A 69 -18.63 4.44 20.68
N PHE A 70 -18.83 4.43 19.35
CA PHE A 70 -20.14 4.17 18.75
C PHE A 70 -20.66 2.78 19.13
N GLN A 71 -19.83 1.74 19.05
CA GLN A 71 -20.22 0.38 19.39
C GLN A 71 -20.53 0.21 20.86
N VAL A 72 -19.78 0.87 21.76
CA VAL A 72 -20.08 0.94 23.19
C VAL A 72 -21.47 1.54 23.41
N GLN A 73 -21.76 2.69 22.78
CA GLN A 73 -23.06 3.35 22.88
C GLN A 73 -24.18 2.47 22.32
N ASN A 74 -23.98 1.84 21.19
CA ASN A 74 -24.94 0.99 20.51
C ASN A 74 -25.33 -0.20 21.40
N THR A 75 -24.35 -0.92 21.96
CA THR A 75 -24.61 -2.05 22.86
C THR A 75 -25.32 -1.61 24.15
N LEU A 76 -24.94 -0.47 24.73
CA LEU A 76 -25.59 0.08 25.92
C LEU A 76 -26.99 0.72 25.64
N SER A 77 -27.34 0.88 24.37
CA SER A 77 -28.71 1.33 23.99
C SER A 77 -29.74 0.20 24.07
N ASP A 78 -29.30 -1.05 24.11
CA ASP A 78 -30.15 -2.17 24.44
C ASP A 78 -30.57 -2.10 25.92
N ALA A 79 -31.88 -1.99 26.16
CA ALA A 79 -32.42 -1.78 27.47
C ALA A 79 -32.22 -2.98 28.42
N GLU A 80 -32.20 -4.22 27.88
CA GLU A 80 -31.98 -5.44 28.64
C GLU A 80 -30.51 -5.55 29.07
N ILE A 81 -29.57 -5.39 28.14
CA ILE A 81 -28.14 -5.43 28.43
C ILE A 81 -27.77 -4.36 29.44
N LYS A 82 -28.21 -3.12 29.21
CA LYS A 82 -27.97 -2.01 30.13
C LYS A 82 -28.51 -2.27 31.53
N LYS A 83 -29.75 -2.73 31.62
CA LYS A 83 -30.40 -3.01 32.91
C LYS A 83 -29.68 -4.14 33.65
N ASP A 84 -29.40 -5.24 32.95
CA ASP A 84 -28.77 -6.42 33.54
C ASP A 84 -27.37 -6.09 34.08
N LEU A 85 -26.61 -5.28 33.34
CA LEU A 85 -25.29 -4.82 33.76
C LEU A 85 -25.38 -3.89 34.99
N LEU A 86 -26.28 -2.90 34.97
CA LEU A 86 -26.45 -1.98 36.07
C LEU A 86 -26.95 -2.67 37.35
N ASP A 87 -27.94 -3.55 37.24
CA ASP A 87 -28.47 -4.32 38.37
C ASP A 87 -27.39 -5.19 39.01
N SER A 88 -26.54 -5.83 38.21
CA SER A 88 -25.45 -6.67 38.72
C SER A 88 -24.38 -5.83 39.44
N ILE A 89 -24.01 -4.65 38.90
CA ILE A 89 -23.04 -3.74 39.50
C ILE A 89 -23.60 -3.18 40.82
N GLU A 90 -24.89 -2.75 40.84
CA GLU A 90 -25.54 -2.25 42.04
C GLU A 90 -25.60 -3.31 43.14
N LYS A 91 -25.99 -4.55 42.79
CA LYS A 91 -26.00 -5.68 43.73
C LYS A 91 -24.63 -5.95 44.32
N ALA A 92 -23.59 -5.95 43.48
CA ALA A 92 -22.20 -6.21 43.90
C ALA A 92 -21.61 -5.09 44.78
N SER A 93 -22.20 -3.86 44.74
CA SER A 93 -21.72 -2.71 45.51
C SER A 93 -22.28 -2.65 46.94
N ARG A 94 -23.27 -3.49 47.31
CA ARG A 94 -23.88 -3.51 48.65
C ARG A 94 -22.95 -4.21 49.65
N GLU A 95 -22.71 -3.60 50.79
CA GLU A 95 -21.77 -4.07 51.83
C GLU A 95 -22.09 -5.47 52.39
N ASN A 96 -23.35 -5.89 52.36
CA ASN A 96 -23.82 -7.16 52.92
C ASN A 96 -23.96 -8.30 51.90
N GLU A 97 -23.52 -8.07 50.64
CA GLU A 97 -23.59 -9.13 49.61
C GLU A 97 -22.42 -10.10 49.71
N SER A 98 -22.69 -11.36 49.44
CA SER A 98 -21.65 -12.39 49.38
C SER A 98 -20.70 -12.17 48.18
N GLY A 99 -19.46 -12.69 48.24
CA GLY A 99 -18.50 -12.63 47.13
C GLY A 99 -19.04 -13.20 45.80
N SER A 100 -20.20 -13.88 45.83
CA SER A 100 -20.88 -14.35 44.61
C SER A 100 -21.48 -13.20 43.78
N ALA A 101 -21.95 -12.13 44.39
CA ALA A 101 -22.51 -10.97 43.71
C ALA A 101 -21.41 -10.21 42.94
N GLN A 102 -20.23 -10.05 43.54
CA GLN A 102 -19.07 -9.44 42.89
C GLN A 102 -18.59 -10.30 41.72
N LYS A 103 -18.60 -11.63 41.86
CA LYS A 103 -18.23 -12.55 40.80
C LYS A 103 -19.19 -12.49 39.61
N GLU A 104 -20.51 -12.47 39.90
CA GLU A 104 -21.56 -12.32 38.88
C GLU A 104 -21.40 -11.00 38.10
N ALA A 105 -21.20 -9.88 38.80
CA ALA A 105 -20.99 -8.59 38.16
C ALA A 105 -19.74 -8.57 37.30
N LEU A 106 -18.63 -9.15 37.77
CA LEU A 106 -17.40 -9.27 36.99
C LEU A 106 -17.63 -10.08 35.72
N GLU A 107 -18.32 -11.20 35.80
CA GLU A 107 -18.65 -12.05 34.64
C GLU A 107 -19.46 -11.28 33.58
N LYS A 108 -20.51 -10.54 34.03
CA LYS A 108 -21.31 -9.73 33.09
C LYS A 108 -20.51 -8.59 32.44
N ILE A 109 -19.65 -7.91 33.19
CA ILE A 109 -18.74 -6.89 32.64
C ILE A 109 -17.81 -7.53 31.61
N GLN A 110 -17.27 -8.71 31.91
CA GLN A 110 -16.37 -9.40 30.96
C GLN A 110 -17.12 -9.81 29.68
N ILE A 111 -18.34 -10.33 29.77
CA ILE A 111 -19.16 -10.68 28.61
C ILE A 111 -19.43 -9.44 27.75
N TYR A 112 -19.85 -8.33 28.36
CA TYR A 112 -20.08 -7.06 27.68
C TYR A 112 -18.82 -6.56 26.95
N LEU A 113 -17.67 -6.53 27.64
CA LEU A 113 -16.41 -6.11 27.06
C LEU A 113 -15.98 -7.03 25.90
N LEU A 114 -16.16 -8.35 26.05
CA LEU A 114 -15.85 -9.31 25.02
C LEU A 114 -16.71 -9.10 23.77
N GLU A 115 -18.00 -8.86 23.92
CA GLU A 115 -18.92 -8.60 22.81
C GLU A 115 -18.51 -7.34 22.04
N VAL A 116 -18.31 -6.21 22.75
CA VAL A 116 -17.90 -4.95 22.14
C VAL A 116 -16.54 -5.09 21.43
N THR A 117 -15.54 -5.66 22.12
CA THR A 117 -14.20 -5.79 21.55
C THR A 117 -14.17 -6.77 20.38
N SER A 118 -14.93 -7.86 20.43
CA SER A 118 -15.04 -8.83 19.33
C SER A 118 -15.61 -8.20 18.06
N GLU A 119 -16.66 -7.39 18.19
CA GLU A 119 -17.26 -6.67 17.07
C GLU A 119 -16.30 -5.64 16.47
N VAL A 120 -15.64 -4.85 17.33
CA VAL A 120 -14.64 -3.86 16.89
C VAL A 120 -13.46 -4.51 16.16
N GLU A 121 -12.93 -5.62 16.69
CA GLU A 121 -11.82 -6.32 16.04
C GLU A 121 -12.24 -7.03 14.74
N SER A 122 -13.46 -7.54 14.67
CA SER A 122 -14.03 -8.06 13.42
C SER A 122 -14.12 -6.97 12.36
N PHE A 123 -14.65 -5.81 12.71
CA PHE A 123 -14.71 -4.64 11.84
C PHE A 123 -13.32 -4.18 11.41
N ARG A 124 -12.36 -4.08 12.34
CA ARG A 124 -10.96 -3.73 12.06
C ARG A 124 -10.35 -4.67 11.04
N LYS A 125 -10.45 -5.96 11.28
CA LYS A 125 -9.92 -6.99 10.37
C LYS A 125 -10.53 -6.89 8.97
N GLU A 126 -11.84 -6.70 8.90
CA GLU A 126 -12.54 -6.57 7.62
C GLU A 126 -12.11 -5.32 6.84
N ARG A 127 -11.91 -4.19 7.53
CA ARG A 127 -11.51 -2.93 6.89
C ARG A 127 -10.02 -2.91 6.49
N LEU A 128 -9.14 -3.49 7.30
CA LEU A 128 -7.72 -3.57 7.00
C LEU A 128 -7.38 -4.62 5.92
N LYS A 129 -8.18 -5.68 5.78
CA LYS A 129 -7.89 -6.78 4.86
C LYS A 129 -7.66 -6.31 3.42
N PRO A 130 -8.59 -5.57 2.77
CA PRO A 130 -8.39 -5.13 1.37
C PRO A 130 -7.18 -4.22 1.21
N VAL A 131 -6.89 -3.38 2.19
CA VAL A 131 -5.73 -2.47 2.14
C VAL A 131 -4.41 -3.24 2.24
N LYS A 132 -4.34 -4.25 3.13
CA LYS A 132 -3.19 -5.15 3.22
C LYS A 132 -2.97 -5.98 1.95
N GLU A 133 -4.05 -6.44 1.32
CA GLU A 133 -3.99 -7.17 0.05
C GLU A 133 -3.46 -6.26 -1.07
N GLN A 134 -3.96 -5.03 -1.19
CA GLN A 134 -3.47 -4.05 -2.16
C GLN A 134 -1.99 -3.72 -1.95
N TYR A 135 -1.58 -3.47 -0.70
CA TYR A 135 -0.18 -3.24 -0.35
C TYR A 135 0.71 -4.39 -0.81
N SER A 136 0.31 -5.63 -0.52
CA SER A 136 1.07 -6.83 -0.92
C SER A 136 1.18 -6.96 -2.45
N ILE A 137 0.06 -6.76 -3.17
CA ILE A 137 0.03 -6.80 -4.64
C ILE A 137 0.95 -5.73 -5.22
N LEU A 138 0.89 -4.52 -4.68
CA LEU A 138 1.70 -3.40 -5.16
C LEU A 138 3.19 -3.66 -4.96
N LEU A 139 3.62 -4.11 -3.76
CA LEU A 139 5.01 -4.48 -3.52
C LEU A 139 5.48 -5.58 -4.47
N LYS A 140 4.63 -6.59 -4.71
CA LYS A 140 4.94 -7.65 -5.68
C LYS A 140 5.13 -7.08 -7.08
N ASN A 141 4.23 -6.20 -7.53
CA ASN A 141 4.31 -5.61 -8.87
C ASN A 141 5.56 -4.72 -9.02
N ILE A 142 5.89 -3.91 -8.02
CA ILE A 142 7.13 -3.12 -7.99
C ILE A 142 8.34 -4.04 -8.12
N ASN A 143 8.41 -5.08 -7.29
CA ASN A 143 9.53 -6.01 -7.32
C ASN A 143 9.67 -6.68 -8.68
N GLN A 144 8.57 -7.18 -9.24
CA GLN A 144 8.58 -7.80 -10.58
C GLN A 144 9.01 -6.83 -11.69
N ALA A 145 8.53 -5.57 -11.63
CA ALA A 145 8.93 -4.56 -12.61
C ALA A 145 10.45 -4.28 -12.54
N TYR A 146 11.00 -4.09 -11.34
CA TYR A 146 12.43 -3.87 -11.17
C TYR A 146 13.28 -5.09 -11.52
N ASP A 147 12.82 -6.30 -11.24
CA ASP A 147 13.49 -7.54 -11.65
C ASP A 147 13.56 -7.65 -13.18
N GLN A 148 12.48 -7.28 -13.89
CA GLN A 148 12.46 -7.24 -15.35
C GLN A 148 13.43 -6.18 -15.91
N ILE A 149 13.46 -4.97 -15.32
CA ILE A 149 14.39 -3.92 -15.71
C ILE A 149 15.84 -4.37 -15.47
N HIS A 150 16.11 -4.97 -14.31
CA HIS A 150 17.44 -5.48 -14.00
C HIS A 150 17.87 -6.58 -14.96
N TYR A 151 16.97 -7.51 -15.27
CA TYR A 151 17.21 -8.54 -16.28
C TYR A 151 17.52 -7.93 -17.66
N ALA A 152 16.70 -6.98 -18.12
CA ALA A 152 16.93 -6.28 -19.38
C ALA A 152 18.27 -5.52 -19.37
N ASN A 153 18.60 -4.81 -18.29
CA ASN A 153 19.88 -4.11 -18.17
C ASN A 153 21.07 -5.08 -18.18
N SER A 154 20.94 -6.27 -17.57
CA SER A 154 21.99 -7.29 -17.60
C SER A 154 22.23 -7.85 -19.00
N ILE A 155 21.15 -8.05 -19.78
CA ILE A 155 21.25 -8.42 -21.21
C ILE A 155 21.96 -7.32 -21.97
N VAL A 156 21.57 -6.05 -21.75
CA VAL A 156 22.18 -4.88 -22.36
C VAL A 156 23.67 -4.82 -22.04
N THR A 157 24.06 -4.96 -20.79
CA THR A 157 25.47 -4.96 -20.37
C THR A 157 26.24 -6.09 -21.01
N GLY A 158 25.65 -7.29 -21.12
CA GLY A 158 26.23 -8.45 -21.82
C GLY A 158 26.39 -8.24 -23.34
N HIS A 159 25.39 -7.58 -23.96
CA HIS A 159 25.46 -7.29 -25.40
C HIS A 159 26.36 -6.11 -25.75
N LEU A 160 26.54 -5.12 -24.86
CA LEU A 160 27.53 -4.05 -25.03
C LEU A 160 28.96 -4.59 -25.15
N ALA A 161 29.22 -5.75 -24.52
CA ALA A 161 30.47 -6.45 -24.69
C ALA A 161 30.59 -7.12 -26.07
N SER A 162 29.53 -7.32 -26.79
CA SER A 162 29.51 -8.07 -28.04
C SER A 162 28.94 -7.35 -29.26
N VAL A 163 28.04 -6.42 -29.27
CA VAL A 163 27.60 -5.55 -30.41
C VAL A 163 26.40 -4.62 -30.08
N ARG A 164 26.43 -3.45 -30.63
CA ARG A 164 25.62 -2.26 -30.59
C ARG A 164 24.18 -2.43 -31.09
N LYS A 165 23.22 -2.76 -30.20
CA LYS A 165 21.80 -2.67 -30.55
C LYS A 165 20.92 -2.25 -29.35
N VAL A 166 21.41 -1.32 -28.54
CA VAL A 166 20.98 -1.15 -27.16
C VAL A 166 20.02 0.01 -26.91
N HIS A 167 20.05 1.06 -27.71
CA HIS A 167 19.24 2.26 -27.42
C HIS A 167 17.74 2.00 -27.51
N ASP A 168 17.30 1.22 -28.49
CA ASP A 168 15.86 1.04 -28.76
C ASP A 168 15.14 0.18 -27.69
N THR A 169 15.89 -0.75 -27.06
CA THR A 169 15.28 -1.70 -26.10
C THR A 169 15.10 -1.11 -24.71
N GLN A 170 16.00 -0.24 -24.25
CA GLN A 170 15.89 0.42 -22.95
C GLN A 170 14.71 1.41 -22.94
N ASP A 171 14.61 2.24 -23.97
CA ASP A 171 13.54 3.22 -24.10
C ASP A 171 12.16 2.53 -24.19
N GLU A 172 12.09 1.41 -24.93
CA GLU A 172 10.86 0.63 -25.04
C GLU A 172 10.42 -0.01 -23.70
N ILE A 173 11.36 -0.55 -22.92
CA ILE A 173 11.05 -1.17 -21.63
C ILE A 173 10.65 -0.10 -20.59
N LEU A 174 11.37 1.02 -20.53
CA LEU A 174 11.05 2.13 -19.61
C LEU A 174 9.71 2.77 -19.93
N SER A 175 9.38 2.91 -21.23
CA SER A 175 8.06 3.44 -21.64
C SER A 175 6.90 2.48 -21.34
N LYS A 176 7.12 1.17 -21.50
CA LYS A 176 6.09 0.15 -21.19
C LYS A 176 5.79 0.02 -19.69
N LEU A 177 6.74 0.37 -18.83
CA LEU A 177 6.57 0.28 -17.38
C LEU A 177 5.93 1.54 -16.76
N ASP A 178 5.78 2.62 -17.56
CA ASP A 178 5.20 3.93 -17.15
C ASP A 178 5.65 4.40 -15.74
N LEU A 179 6.91 4.11 -15.40
CA LEU A 179 7.47 4.40 -14.07
C LEU A 179 7.47 5.90 -13.72
N ASN A 180 7.40 6.77 -14.73
CA ASN A 180 7.33 8.21 -14.53
C ASN A 180 5.98 8.64 -13.91
N ASN A 181 4.88 8.00 -14.29
CA ASN A 181 3.54 8.30 -13.78
C ASN A 181 3.19 7.48 -12.53
N PHE A 182 3.82 6.30 -12.35
CA PHE A 182 3.55 5.40 -11.24
C PHE A 182 3.65 6.07 -9.87
N ARG A 183 4.78 6.76 -9.59
CA ARG A 183 5.02 7.46 -8.31
C ARG A 183 3.96 8.54 -8.05
N THR A 184 3.64 9.32 -9.10
CA THR A 184 2.68 10.42 -9.00
C THR A 184 1.26 9.91 -8.79
N THR A 185 0.86 8.91 -9.56
CA THR A 185 -0.49 8.32 -9.50
C THR A 185 -0.73 7.60 -8.18
N LEU A 186 0.23 6.77 -7.75
CA LEU A 186 0.14 6.04 -6.49
C LEU A 186 0.15 6.98 -5.28
N GLY A 187 1.14 7.89 -5.22
CA GLY A 187 1.27 8.83 -4.11
C GLY A 187 0.03 9.72 -3.97
N LYS A 188 -0.52 10.19 -5.10
CA LYS A 188 -1.75 10.98 -5.12
C LYS A 188 -2.95 10.17 -4.62
N GLY A 189 -3.17 8.96 -5.14
CA GLY A 189 -4.31 8.13 -4.75
C GLY A 189 -4.30 7.71 -3.28
N LEU A 190 -3.12 7.38 -2.72
CA LEU A 190 -2.99 7.03 -1.30
C LEU A 190 -3.09 8.26 -0.38
N SER A 191 -2.54 9.40 -0.80
CA SER A 191 -2.67 10.66 -0.05
C SER A 191 -4.13 11.10 0.00
N GLU A 192 -4.85 11.08 -1.13
CA GLU A 192 -6.27 11.42 -1.19
C GLU A 192 -7.11 10.52 -0.28
N LEU A 193 -6.86 9.20 -0.27
CA LEU A 193 -7.56 8.27 0.61
C LEU A 193 -7.29 8.56 2.08
N SER A 194 -6.04 8.81 2.46
CA SER A 194 -5.65 9.17 3.82
C SER A 194 -6.32 10.49 4.27
N ASP A 195 -6.32 11.51 3.39
CA ASP A 195 -6.95 12.81 3.67
C ASP A 195 -8.49 12.69 3.82
N GLU A 196 -9.14 11.84 3.01
CA GLU A 196 -10.58 11.57 3.11
C GLU A 196 -10.93 10.86 4.43
N ILE A 197 -10.14 9.88 4.89
CA ILE A 197 -10.30 9.24 6.20
C ILE A 197 -10.11 10.26 7.32
N GLY A 198 -9.09 11.11 7.23
CA GLY A 198 -8.85 12.19 8.19
C GLY A 198 -10.04 13.17 8.29
N ASN A 199 -10.63 13.53 7.15
CA ASN A 199 -11.82 14.38 7.09
C ASN A 199 -13.05 13.72 7.72
N LEU A 200 -13.29 12.42 7.44
CA LEU A 200 -14.38 11.67 8.09
C LEU A 200 -14.20 11.59 9.61
N THR A 201 -12.97 11.38 10.08
CA THR A 201 -12.64 11.38 11.51
C THR A 201 -12.91 12.73 12.15
N LYS A 202 -12.57 13.84 11.47
CA LYS A 202 -12.86 15.20 11.95
C LYS A 202 -14.36 15.47 12.02
N LEU A 203 -15.10 15.13 10.94
CA LEU A 203 -16.57 15.28 10.92
C LEU A 203 -17.25 14.47 12.02
N ALA A 204 -16.78 13.26 12.32
CA ALA A 204 -17.33 12.42 13.38
C ALA A 204 -17.14 13.03 14.79
N LYS A 205 -16.09 13.82 15.00
CA LYS A 205 -15.81 14.53 16.27
C LYS A 205 -16.67 15.78 16.47
N GLU A 206 -17.35 16.26 15.44
CA GLU A 206 -18.27 17.40 15.55
C GLU A 206 -19.61 16.98 16.13
N LYS A 207 -20.12 17.75 17.14
CA LYS A 207 -21.26 17.37 18.01
C LYS A 207 -22.60 17.11 17.32
N ASN A 208 -22.77 17.43 16.04
CA ASN A 208 -24.05 17.37 15.32
C ASN A 208 -24.05 16.44 14.11
N GLN A 209 -23.10 15.53 13.99
CA GLN A 209 -22.99 14.64 12.83
C GLN A 209 -23.66 13.30 13.10
N ASN A 210 -24.29 12.75 12.05
CA ASN A 210 -24.82 11.39 12.07
C ASN A 210 -23.68 10.38 11.94
N ILE A 211 -23.31 9.75 13.05
CA ILE A 211 -22.19 8.79 13.13
C ILE A 211 -22.41 7.59 12.20
N ASP A 212 -23.65 7.09 12.06
CA ASP A 212 -23.98 5.99 11.14
C ASP A 212 -23.66 6.34 9.69
N GLU A 213 -23.98 7.57 9.27
CA GLU A 213 -23.65 8.06 7.94
C GLU A 213 -22.13 8.14 7.70
N ILE A 214 -21.38 8.58 8.70
CA ILE A 214 -19.92 8.67 8.63
C ILE A 214 -19.30 7.28 8.56
N ILE A 215 -19.78 6.33 9.36
CA ILE A 215 -19.32 4.92 9.30
C ILE A 215 -19.62 4.31 7.91
N ASN A 216 -20.79 4.59 7.35
CA ASN A 216 -21.13 4.10 6.01
C ASN A 216 -20.23 4.72 4.93
N LYS A 217 -19.98 6.03 4.97
CA LYS A 217 -19.02 6.69 4.05
C LYS A 217 -17.61 6.13 4.18
N PHE A 218 -17.15 5.83 5.41
CA PHE A 218 -15.87 5.17 5.62
C PHE A 218 -15.82 3.77 4.98
N LYS A 219 -16.88 2.96 5.15
CA LYS A 219 -16.98 1.63 4.51
C LYS A 219 -16.94 1.73 2.98
N GLU A 220 -17.67 2.68 2.40
CA GLU A 220 -17.70 2.93 0.96
C GLU A 220 -16.34 3.35 0.43
N LEU A 221 -15.65 4.26 1.13
CA LEU A 221 -14.33 4.76 0.78
C LEU A 221 -13.29 3.62 0.68
N ILE A 222 -13.24 2.75 1.69
CA ILE A 222 -12.32 1.60 1.69
C ILE A 222 -12.67 0.58 0.59
N ASN A 223 -13.97 0.40 0.26
CA ASN A 223 -14.41 -0.55 -0.75
C ASN A 223 -14.23 -0.02 -2.19
N ALA A 224 -14.38 1.29 -2.43
CA ALA A 224 -14.22 1.90 -3.75
C ALA A 224 -12.80 1.76 -4.32
N LYS A 225 -11.79 1.62 -3.47
CA LYS A 225 -10.38 1.42 -3.88
C LYS A 225 -10.02 -0.05 -4.15
N LYS A 226 -11.02 -0.97 -4.15
CA LYS A 226 -10.82 -2.38 -4.53
C LYS A 226 -10.75 -2.62 -6.06
N GLN A 227 -11.12 -1.65 -6.87
CA GLN A 227 -11.06 -1.71 -8.33
C GLN A 227 -9.77 -1.07 -8.85
#